data_e181fad7c8242987f7c4508cdc34f415
#
_entry.id   e181fad7c8242987f7c4508cdc34f415
#
_cell.length_a   1.000
_cell.length_b   1.000
_cell.length_c   1.000
_cell.angle_alpha   90.00
_cell.angle_beta   90.00
_cell.angle_gamma   90.00
#
_symmetry.space_group_name_H-M   'P 1'
#
loop_
_entity.id
_entity.type
_entity.pdbx_description
1 polymer ?
#
loop_
_entity_poly.entity_id
_entity_poly.type
_entity_poly.pdbx_seq_one_letter_code
_entity_poly.pdbx_strand_id
1 'polypeptide(L)'
;MTESSRSVALAALMRIDHDGAYANLVLPALLSRSKLSDPDRRFVTELVYGTTRMRRACDAIIDRFVMSEPDDATRTLLRLGAYQLVFAGVAPHAAVSATVDLATRKTSGFVNAVLRKVSTVTMIWPNDAVRLSYPDWISERFHGEMSSDDAVAALERMNVPSPVSTRSDGYVQDESSQWVAASVGAQRG
;
A
#
# COMPACT_ATOMS: atom_id res chain seq x y z
N MET A 1 16.09 -1.19 -18.77
CA MET A 1 14.98 -0.33 -18.27
C MET A 1 15.58 0.76 -17.42
N THR A 2 15.23 2.01 -17.68
CA THR A 2 15.67 3.15 -16.84
C THR A 2 15.02 3.00 -15.47
N GLU A 3 15.79 3.20 -14.40
CA GLU A 3 15.30 3.15 -13.04
C GLU A 3 14.25 4.26 -12.82
N SER A 4 13.03 3.90 -12.41
CA SER A 4 11.96 4.83 -12.10
C SER A 4 11.38 4.51 -10.73
N SER A 5 10.72 5.48 -10.09
CA SER A 5 10.04 5.26 -8.80
C SER A 5 9.12 4.04 -8.85
N ARG A 6 8.38 3.86 -9.93
CA ARG A 6 7.45 2.74 -10.10
C ARG A 6 8.14 1.40 -10.33
N SER A 7 9.27 1.39 -11.05
CA SER A 7 10.04 0.14 -11.23
C SER A 7 10.66 -0.34 -9.93
N VAL A 8 11.15 0.58 -9.09
CA VAL A 8 11.68 0.25 -7.76
C VAL A 8 10.54 -0.22 -6.83
N ALA A 9 9.39 0.46 -6.87
CA ALA A 9 8.22 0.04 -6.10
C ALA A 9 7.73 -1.36 -6.50
N LEU A 10 7.64 -1.64 -7.81
CA LEU A 10 7.26 -2.97 -8.30
C LEU A 10 8.25 -4.04 -7.84
N ALA A 11 9.55 -3.78 -7.91
CA ALA A 11 10.56 -4.72 -7.44
C ALA A 11 10.44 -5.03 -5.94
N ALA A 12 10.08 -4.03 -5.12
CA ALA A 12 9.80 -4.24 -3.70
C ALA A 12 8.54 -5.08 -3.48
N LEU A 13 7.44 -4.72 -4.16
CA LEU A 13 6.17 -5.43 -4.05
C LEU A 13 6.26 -6.89 -4.51
N MET A 14 7.00 -7.16 -5.57
CA MET A 14 7.27 -8.53 -6.02
C MET A 14 7.92 -9.37 -4.91
N ARG A 15 8.92 -8.84 -4.23
CA ARG A 15 9.55 -9.55 -3.11
C ARG A 15 8.64 -9.73 -1.90
N ILE A 16 7.77 -8.75 -1.64
CA ILE A 16 6.80 -8.83 -0.54
C ILE A 16 5.74 -9.89 -0.86
N ASP A 17 5.20 -9.89 -2.07
CA ASP A 17 4.10 -10.75 -2.47
C ASP A 17 4.53 -12.21 -2.73
N HIS A 18 5.73 -12.42 -3.30
CA HIS A 18 6.19 -13.76 -3.70
C HIS A 18 7.13 -14.41 -2.68
N ASP A 19 8.07 -13.62 -2.14
CA ASP A 19 9.08 -14.17 -1.21
C ASP A 19 8.61 -14.09 0.26
N GLY A 20 7.44 -13.48 0.52
CA GLY A 20 6.97 -13.22 1.88
C GLY A 20 7.87 -12.24 2.64
N ALA A 21 8.63 -11.42 1.94
CA ALA A 21 9.59 -10.53 2.55
C ALA A 21 8.91 -9.35 3.27
N TYR A 22 9.47 -8.90 4.37
CA TYR A 22 8.96 -7.77 5.13
C TYR A 22 9.26 -6.44 4.44
N ALA A 23 8.22 -5.63 4.22
CA ALA A 23 8.31 -4.34 3.53
C ALA A 23 9.35 -3.39 4.15
N ASN A 24 9.42 -3.35 5.48
CA ASN A 24 10.36 -2.53 6.25
C ASN A 24 11.83 -2.96 6.13
N LEU A 25 12.10 -4.16 5.62
CA LEU A 25 13.44 -4.65 5.33
C LEU A 25 13.80 -4.49 3.84
N VAL A 26 12.85 -4.82 2.96
CA VAL A 26 13.04 -4.77 1.50
C VAL A 26 13.21 -3.35 1.00
N LEU A 27 12.32 -2.46 1.42
CA LEU A 27 12.26 -1.11 0.88
C LEU A 27 13.52 -0.28 1.16
N PRO A 28 14.03 -0.18 2.40
CA PRO A 28 15.28 0.53 2.67
C PRO A 28 16.47 -0.02 1.88
N ALA A 29 16.56 -1.35 1.74
CA ALA A 29 17.63 -2.00 1.00
C ALA A 29 17.60 -1.69 -0.50
N LEU A 30 16.43 -1.55 -1.11
CA LEU A 30 16.29 -1.14 -2.51
C LEU A 30 16.55 0.36 -2.67
N LEU A 31 16.01 1.19 -1.79
CA LEU A 31 16.22 2.63 -1.84
C LEU A 31 17.68 3.02 -1.64
N SER A 32 18.43 2.34 -0.76
CA SER A 32 19.86 2.62 -0.56
C SER A 32 20.72 2.38 -1.80
N ARG A 33 20.28 1.49 -2.68
CA ARG A 33 20.97 1.17 -3.96
C ARG A 33 20.45 1.98 -5.14
N SER A 34 19.34 2.67 -4.99
CA SER A 34 18.73 3.47 -6.05
C SER A 34 19.42 4.83 -6.20
N LYS A 35 19.37 5.37 -7.41
CA LYS A 35 19.81 6.75 -7.73
C LYS A 35 18.65 7.75 -7.76
N LEU A 36 17.53 7.40 -7.13
CA LEU A 36 16.33 8.21 -7.11
C LEU A 36 16.53 9.47 -6.25
N SER A 37 15.91 10.57 -6.68
CA SER A 37 15.81 11.80 -5.90
C SER A 37 14.99 11.60 -4.62
N ASP A 38 15.14 12.48 -3.62
CA ASP A 38 14.36 12.38 -2.38
C ASP A 38 12.84 12.42 -2.59
N PRO A 39 12.27 13.26 -3.47
CA PRO A 39 10.85 13.17 -3.82
C PRO A 39 10.46 11.81 -4.40
N ASP A 40 11.26 11.25 -5.29
CA ASP A 40 11.01 9.93 -5.88
C ASP A 40 11.07 8.82 -4.84
N ARG A 41 12.04 8.87 -3.92
CA ARG A 41 12.16 7.91 -2.80
C ARG A 41 10.94 7.94 -1.89
N ARG A 42 10.41 9.14 -1.58
CA ARG A 42 9.15 9.29 -0.83
C ARG A 42 7.98 8.70 -1.60
N PHE A 43 7.92 8.92 -2.91
CA PHE A 43 6.88 8.35 -3.75
C PHE A 43 6.96 6.81 -3.83
N VAL A 44 8.16 6.23 -3.95
CA VAL A 44 8.35 4.77 -3.82
C VAL A 44 7.84 4.25 -2.49
N THR A 45 8.16 4.94 -1.41
CA THR A 45 7.72 4.57 -0.05
C THR A 45 6.19 4.55 0.05
N GLU A 46 5.54 5.58 -0.46
CA GLU A 46 4.08 5.66 -0.53
C GLU A 46 3.49 4.52 -1.36
N LEU A 47 4.04 4.26 -2.55
CA LEU A 47 3.56 3.20 -3.43
C LEU A 47 3.69 1.81 -2.78
N VAL A 48 4.81 1.52 -2.13
CA VAL A 48 5.05 0.20 -1.52
C VAL A 48 4.16 -0.02 -0.31
N TYR A 49 4.22 0.88 0.68
CA TYR A 49 3.44 0.71 1.90
C TYR A 49 1.93 0.86 1.64
N GLY A 50 1.54 1.78 0.77
CA GLY A 50 0.15 2.00 0.41
C GLY A 50 -0.45 0.81 -0.34
N THR A 51 0.24 0.29 -1.37
CA THR A 51 -0.23 -0.90 -2.11
C THR A 51 -0.32 -2.11 -1.18
N THR A 52 0.65 -2.31 -0.30
CA THR A 52 0.65 -3.42 0.67
C THR A 52 -0.52 -3.28 1.65
N ARG A 53 -0.74 -2.09 2.18
CA ARG A 53 -1.85 -1.79 3.12
C ARG A 53 -3.20 -1.97 2.47
N MET A 54 -3.38 -1.45 1.26
CA MET A 54 -4.66 -1.46 0.53
C MET A 54 -4.80 -2.69 -0.40
N ARG A 55 -4.03 -3.75 -0.17
CA ARG A 55 -3.98 -4.93 -1.04
C ARG A 55 -5.35 -5.54 -1.28
N ARG A 56 -6.13 -5.80 -0.21
CA ARG A 56 -7.46 -6.40 -0.31
C ARG A 56 -8.44 -5.52 -1.08
N ALA A 57 -8.39 -4.22 -0.84
CA ALA A 57 -9.21 -3.25 -1.57
C ALA A 57 -8.82 -3.20 -3.06
N CYS A 58 -7.52 -3.20 -3.36
CA CYS A 58 -7.03 -3.27 -4.74
C CYS A 58 -7.48 -4.55 -5.45
N ASP A 59 -7.38 -5.71 -4.78
CA ASP A 59 -7.84 -6.98 -5.34
C ASP A 59 -9.34 -6.96 -5.63
N ALA A 60 -10.17 -6.48 -4.70
CA ALA A 60 -11.61 -6.39 -4.89
C ALA A 60 -12.01 -5.50 -6.08
N ILE A 61 -11.23 -4.45 -6.37
CA ILE A 61 -11.46 -3.61 -7.53
C ILE A 61 -11.05 -4.32 -8.83
N ILE A 62 -9.87 -4.94 -8.84
CA ILE A 62 -9.29 -5.63 -9.99
C ILE A 62 -10.19 -6.80 -10.41
N ASP A 63 -10.66 -7.58 -9.44
CA ASP A 63 -11.45 -8.81 -9.66
C ASP A 63 -12.79 -8.53 -10.37
N ARG A 64 -13.29 -7.31 -10.34
CA ARG A 64 -14.46 -6.91 -11.12
C ARG A 64 -14.22 -6.94 -12.65
N PHE A 65 -12.96 -6.92 -13.09
CA PHE A 65 -12.57 -6.78 -14.49
C PHE A 65 -11.70 -7.92 -15.01
N VAL A 66 -11.35 -8.86 -14.15
CA VAL A 66 -10.51 -10.02 -14.46
C VAL A 66 -11.37 -11.26 -14.53
N MET A 67 -11.39 -11.91 -15.69
CA MET A 67 -12.19 -13.15 -15.94
C MET A 67 -11.48 -14.41 -15.44
N SER A 68 -10.16 -14.39 -15.38
CA SER A 68 -9.32 -15.50 -14.89
C SER A 68 -8.12 -14.92 -14.16
N GLU A 69 -7.66 -15.63 -13.12
CA GLU A 69 -6.52 -15.19 -12.32
C GLU A 69 -5.27 -14.99 -13.20
N PRO A 70 -4.69 -13.79 -13.23
CA PRO A 70 -3.42 -13.55 -13.91
C PRO A 70 -2.27 -14.18 -13.13
N ASP A 71 -1.11 -14.29 -13.77
CA ASP A 71 0.11 -14.64 -13.02
C ASP A 71 0.41 -13.62 -11.92
N ASP A 72 1.12 -14.07 -10.88
CA ASP A 72 1.40 -13.28 -9.68
C ASP A 72 2.08 -11.95 -10.00
N ALA A 73 3.02 -11.93 -10.95
CA ALA A 73 3.72 -10.70 -11.35
C ALA A 73 2.75 -9.69 -11.96
N THR A 74 1.84 -10.16 -12.80
CA THR A 74 0.79 -9.32 -13.41
C THR A 74 -0.21 -8.85 -12.34
N ARG A 75 -0.58 -9.72 -11.38
CA ARG A 75 -1.44 -9.35 -10.23
C ARG A 75 -0.80 -8.24 -9.40
N THR A 76 0.46 -8.37 -9.02
CA THR A 76 1.20 -7.35 -8.26
C THR A 76 1.28 -6.02 -9.03
N LEU A 77 1.52 -6.07 -10.34
CA LEU A 77 1.53 -4.89 -11.19
C LEU A 77 0.14 -4.20 -11.26
N LEU A 78 -0.93 -4.99 -11.36
CA LEU A 78 -2.30 -4.47 -11.33
C LEU A 78 -2.63 -3.81 -9.98
N ARG A 79 -2.21 -4.41 -8.84
CA ARG A 79 -2.36 -3.80 -7.50
C ARG A 79 -1.66 -2.44 -7.44
N LEU A 80 -0.42 -2.35 -7.92
CA LEU A 80 0.33 -1.08 -7.98
C LEU A 80 -0.41 -0.03 -8.82
N GLY A 81 -0.98 -0.42 -9.97
CA GLY A 81 -1.78 0.46 -10.82
C GLY A 81 -3.08 0.90 -10.15
N ALA A 82 -3.84 -0.04 -9.58
CA ALA A 82 -5.09 0.24 -8.89
C ALA A 82 -4.88 1.16 -7.68
N TYR A 83 -3.83 0.93 -6.88
CA TYR A 83 -3.48 1.82 -5.78
C TYR A 83 -3.25 3.26 -6.22
N GLN A 84 -2.47 3.48 -7.28
CA GLN A 84 -2.21 4.81 -7.83
C GLN A 84 -3.49 5.52 -8.27
N LEU A 85 -4.41 4.77 -8.91
CA LEU A 85 -5.65 5.31 -9.45
C LEU A 85 -6.67 5.67 -8.37
N VAL A 86 -6.77 4.88 -7.32
CA VAL A 86 -7.87 4.96 -6.35
C VAL A 86 -7.46 5.65 -5.06
N PHE A 87 -6.23 5.44 -4.60
CA PHE A 87 -5.82 5.86 -3.27
C PHE A 87 -4.70 6.91 -3.26
N ALA A 88 -3.77 6.87 -4.20
CA ALA A 88 -2.61 7.78 -4.22
C ALA A 88 -2.85 9.11 -4.95
N GLY A 89 -4.04 9.33 -5.50
CA GLY A 89 -4.37 10.59 -6.20
C GLY A 89 -3.54 10.87 -7.46
N VAL A 90 -2.94 9.85 -8.05
CA VAL A 90 -2.16 9.99 -9.29
C VAL A 90 -3.12 10.19 -10.46
N ALA A 91 -2.82 11.16 -11.34
CA ALA A 91 -3.63 11.42 -12.52
C ALA A 91 -3.83 10.13 -13.34
N PRO A 92 -5.08 9.78 -13.72
CA PRO A 92 -5.40 8.47 -14.30
C PRO A 92 -4.53 8.09 -15.49
N HIS A 93 -4.34 9.01 -16.41
CA HIS A 93 -3.53 8.77 -17.60
C HIS A 93 -2.06 8.46 -17.24
N ALA A 94 -1.48 9.16 -16.26
CA ALA A 94 -0.11 8.94 -15.81
C ALA A 94 0.04 7.61 -15.05
N ALA A 95 -0.93 7.26 -14.21
CA ALA A 95 -0.96 5.99 -13.50
C ALA A 95 -1.04 4.80 -14.47
N VAL A 96 -1.96 4.85 -15.44
CA VAL A 96 -2.14 3.78 -16.43
C VAL A 96 -0.89 3.65 -17.30
N SER A 97 -0.45 4.73 -17.97
CA SER A 97 0.69 4.68 -18.89
C SER A 97 1.95 4.15 -18.20
N ALA A 98 2.35 4.77 -17.08
CA ALA A 98 3.57 4.38 -16.38
C ALA A 98 3.52 2.98 -15.76
N THR A 99 2.33 2.44 -15.45
CA THR A 99 2.19 1.05 -15.00
C THR A 99 2.26 0.09 -16.17
N VAL A 100 1.64 0.41 -17.30
CA VAL A 100 1.70 -0.40 -18.52
C VAL A 100 3.13 -0.51 -19.05
N ASP A 101 3.94 0.55 -18.94
CA ASP A 101 5.36 0.55 -19.34
C ASP A 101 6.21 -0.45 -18.55
N LEU A 102 5.76 -0.90 -17.38
CA LEU A 102 6.40 -1.93 -16.57
C LEU A 102 5.94 -3.35 -16.94
N ALA A 103 4.83 -3.47 -17.66
CA ALA A 103 4.32 -4.76 -18.09
C ALA A 103 5.21 -5.40 -19.17
N THR A 104 5.15 -6.72 -19.25
CA THR A 104 5.77 -7.43 -20.37
C THR A 104 4.98 -7.16 -21.66
N ARG A 105 5.62 -7.35 -22.82
CA ARG A 105 4.92 -7.24 -24.12
C ARG A 105 3.68 -8.13 -24.20
N LYS A 106 3.70 -9.28 -23.53
CA LYS A 106 2.59 -10.24 -23.50
C LYS A 106 1.41 -9.75 -22.67
N THR A 107 1.66 -9.05 -21.57
CA THR A 107 0.64 -8.66 -20.57
C THR A 107 0.23 -7.20 -20.67
N SER A 108 0.96 -6.35 -21.40
CA SER A 108 0.72 -4.90 -21.48
C SER A 108 -0.69 -4.53 -21.94
N GLY A 109 -1.23 -5.22 -22.95
CA GLY A 109 -2.60 -5.01 -23.43
C GLY A 109 -3.65 -5.35 -22.38
N PHE A 110 -3.46 -6.45 -21.64
CA PHE A 110 -4.34 -6.85 -20.55
C PHE A 110 -4.28 -5.87 -19.38
N VAL A 111 -3.09 -5.50 -18.92
CA VAL A 111 -2.89 -4.50 -17.85
C VAL A 111 -3.54 -3.18 -18.21
N ASN A 112 -3.34 -2.69 -19.44
CA ASN A 112 -3.95 -1.46 -19.92
C ASN A 112 -5.48 -1.54 -19.92
N ALA A 113 -6.06 -2.64 -20.39
CA ALA A 113 -7.52 -2.82 -20.44
C ALA A 113 -8.14 -2.83 -19.04
N VAL A 114 -7.54 -3.53 -18.07
CA VAL A 114 -8.00 -3.57 -16.69
C VAL A 114 -7.89 -2.20 -16.03
N LEU A 115 -6.72 -1.57 -16.08
CA LEU A 115 -6.48 -0.30 -15.39
C LEU A 115 -7.32 0.86 -15.98
N ARG A 116 -7.62 0.86 -17.28
CA ARG A 116 -8.56 1.82 -17.86
C ARG A 116 -9.96 1.66 -17.30
N LYS A 117 -10.44 0.43 -17.10
CA LYS A 117 -11.75 0.20 -16.46
C LYS A 117 -11.71 0.65 -14.99
N VAL A 118 -10.64 0.33 -14.26
CA VAL A 118 -10.44 0.80 -12.88
C VAL A 118 -10.47 2.33 -12.80
N SER A 119 -9.87 3.03 -13.76
CA SER A 119 -9.79 4.50 -13.75
C SER A 119 -11.12 5.23 -13.97
N THR A 120 -12.15 4.53 -14.45
CA THR A 120 -13.46 5.13 -14.78
C THR A 120 -14.60 4.56 -13.94
N VAL A 121 -14.34 3.52 -13.13
CA VAL A 121 -15.41 2.86 -12.37
C VAL A 121 -15.80 3.67 -11.14
N THR A 122 -17.09 3.76 -10.88
CA THR A 122 -17.59 4.22 -9.57
C THR A 122 -17.33 3.14 -8.53
N MET A 123 -16.62 3.52 -7.44
CA MET A 123 -16.29 2.60 -6.37
C MET A 123 -17.54 2.25 -5.55
N ILE A 124 -17.94 0.99 -5.61
CA ILE A 124 -18.95 0.40 -4.74
C ILE A 124 -18.26 -0.73 -3.98
N TRP A 125 -18.18 -0.59 -2.68
CA TRP A 125 -17.50 -1.54 -1.80
C TRP A 125 -18.50 -2.56 -1.24
N PRO A 126 -18.14 -3.85 -1.16
CA PRO A 126 -19.01 -4.86 -0.56
C PRO A 126 -19.31 -4.60 0.92
N ASN A 127 -18.30 -4.13 1.66
CA ASN A 127 -18.36 -3.77 3.07
C ASN A 127 -17.13 -2.92 3.46
N ASP A 128 -17.11 -2.42 4.69
CA ASP A 128 -16.01 -1.61 5.20
C ASP A 128 -14.71 -2.38 5.37
N ALA A 129 -14.75 -3.67 5.69
CA ALA A 129 -13.55 -4.50 5.78
C ALA A 129 -12.79 -4.53 4.45
N VAL A 130 -13.50 -4.70 3.33
CA VAL A 130 -12.91 -4.65 1.98
C VAL A 130 -12.47 -3.23 1.64
N ARG A 131 -13.30 -2.23 1.89
CA ARG A 131 -13.01 -0.81 1.60
C ARG A 131 -11.73 -0.35 2.29
N LEU A 132 -11.59 -0.71 3.56
CA LEU A 132 -10.46 -0.33 4.41
C LEU A 132 -9.32 -1.36 4.40
N SER A 133 -9.47 -2.43 3.60
CA SER A 133 -8.46 -3.46 3.38
C SER A 133 -8.05 -4.25 4.64
N TYR A 134 -8.95 -4.40 5.61
CA TYR A 134 -8.76 -5.24 6.79
C TYR A 134 -9.28 -6.67 6.57
N PRO A 135 -8.69 -7.68 7.23
CA PRO A 135 -9.33 -8.99 7.38
C PRO A 135 -10.71 -8.87 8.05
N ASP A 136 -11.66 -9.73 7.66
CA ASP A 136 -13.03 -9.65 8.19
C ASP A 136 -13.07 -9.74 9.71
N TRP A 137 -12.28 -10.64 10.31
CA TRP A 137 -12.22 -10.83 11.76
C TRP A 137 -11.78 -9.57 12.53
N ILE A 138 -10.92 -8.71 11.94
CA ILE A 138 -10.54 -7.42 12.54
C ILE A 138 -11.75 -6.47 12.50
N SER A 139 -12.38 -6.34 11.35
CA SER A 139 -13.55 -5.48 11.20
C SER A 139 -14.68 -5.92 12.12
N GLU A 140 -14.99 -7.20 12.17
CA GLU A 140 -16.00 -7.80 13.05
C GLU A 140 -15.70 -7.53 14.53
N ARG A 141 -14.44 -7.64 14.93
CA ARG A 141 -14.01 -7.36 16.31
C ARG A 141 -14.30 -5.93 16.70
N PHE A 142 -13.95 -4.96 15.87
CA PHE A 142 -14.22 -3.55 16.13
C PHE A 142 -15.71 -3.25 16.21
N HIS A 143 -16.52 -3.76 15.28
CA HIS A 143 -17.97 -3.59 15.28
C HIS A 143 -18.66 -4.33 16.44
N GLY A 144 -18.05 -5.35 17.02
CA GLY A 144 -18.54 -6.04 18.21
C GLY A 144 -18.24 -5.32 19.52
N GLU A 145 -17.27 -4.42 19.55
CA GLU A 145 -16.82 -3.74 20.79
C GLU A 145 -17.24 -2.26 20.86
N MET A 146 -17.64 -1.64 19.75
CA MET A 146 -18.00 -0.23 19.69
C MET A 146 -19.13 0.02 18.68
N SER A 147 -19.64 1.25 18.62
CA SER A 147 -20.64 1.61 17.61
C SER A 147 -20.09 1.43 16.19
N SER A 148 -20.98 1.24 15.20
CA SER A 148 -20.56 1.07 13.81
C SER A 148 -19.74 2.27 13.31
N ASP A 149 -20.15 3.48 13.65
CA ASP A 149 -19.46 4.70 13.23
C ASP A 149 -18.08 4.82 13.88
N ASP A 150 -17.96 4.49 15.17
CA ASP A 150 -16.68 4.50 15.89
C ASP A 150 -15.74 3.42 15.35
N ALA A 151 -16.25 2.22 15.02
CA ALA A 151 -15.49 1.13 14.44
C ALA A 151 -14.88 1.55 13.08
N VAL A 152 -15.70 2.13 12.21
CA VAL A 152 -15.25 2.66 10.92
C VAL A 152 -14.21 3.75 11.10
N ALA A 153 -14.47 4.74 11.97
CA ALA A 153 -13.54 5.83 12.24
C ALA A 153 -12.18 5.33 12.79
N ALA A 154 -12.22 4.35 13.69
CA ALA A 154 -11.00 3.74 14.23
C ALA A 154 -10.19 3.02 13.14
N LEU A 155 -10.85 2.21 12.31
CA LEU A 155 -10.19 1.50 11.19
C LEU A 155 -9.64 2.47 10.14
N GLU A 156 -10.35 3.55 9.82
CA GLU A 156 -9.86 4.61 8.93
C GLU A 156 -8.63 5.29 9.53
N ARG A 157 -8.66 5.61 10.81
CA ARG A 157 -7.53 6.24 11.51
C ARG A 157 -6.30 5.34 11.52
N MET A 158 -6.46 4.03 11.70
CA MET A 158 -5.36 3.05 11.66
C MET A 158 -4.73 2.92 10.27
N ASN A 159 -5.44 3.25 9.19
CA ASN A 159 -4.91 3.29 7.83
C ASN A 159 -4.08 4.56 7.52
N VAL A 160 -4.18 5.58 8.36
CA VAL A 160 -3.36 6.79 8.21
C VAL A 160 -1.96 6.51 8.75
N PRO A 161 -0.89 6.77 7.99
CA PRO A 161 0.47 6.65 8.50
C PRO A 161 0.66 7.47 9.77
N SER A 162 1.28 6.87 10.79
CA SER A 162 1.60 7.60 12.01
C SER A 162 2.61 8.71 11.70
N PRO A 163 2.47 9.91 12.30
CA PRO A 163 3.47 10.95 12.19
C PRO A 163 4.78 10.47 12.81
N VAL A 164 5.90 10.95 12.26
CA VAL A 164 7.20 10.69 12.86
C VAL A 164 7.28 11.43 14.19
N SER A 165 7.43 10.68 15.28
CA SER A 165 7.62 11.23 16.61
C SER A 165 9.09 11.15 17.01
N THR A 166 9.63 12.26 17.53
CA THR A 166 11.03 12.36 17.96
C THR A 166 11.05 12.69 19.44
N ARG A 167 11.78 11.90 20.22
CA ARG A 167 12.02 12.17 21.63
C ARG A 167 12.88 13.42 21.84
N SER A 168 12.90 13.95 23.06
CA SER A 168 13.71 15.11 23.42
C SER A 168 15.23 14.92 23.24
N ASP A 169 15.68 13.67 23.23
CA ASP A 169 17.08 13.28 22.97
C ASP A 169 17.42 13.10 21.48
N GLY A 170 16.45 13.40 20.58
CA GLY A 170 16.60 13.28 19.13
C GLY A 170 16.36 11.88 18.56
N TYR A 171 16.05 10.89 19.41
CA TYR A 171 15.74 9.54 18.94
C TYR A 171 14.33 9.44 18.36
N VAL A 172 14.21 8.86 17.16
CA VAL A 172 12.92 8.61 16.52
C VAL A 172 12.27 7.38 17.13
N GLN A 173 11.14 7.56 17.79
CA GLN A 173 10.38 6.48 18.43
C GLN A 173 8.89 6.80 18.37
N ASP A 174 8.07 5.79 18.12
CA ASP A 174 6.62 5.90 18.18
C ASP A 174 6.14 6.42 19.54
N GLU A 175 5.14 7.29 19.55
CA GLU A 175 4.66 7.97 20.75
C GLU A 175 4.11 6.98 21.77
N SER A 176 3.37 5.95 21.32
CA SER A 176 2.85 4.89 22.19
C SER A 176 3.98 4.11 22.86
N SER A 177 5.06 3.86 22.13
CA SER A 177 6.27 3.23 22.69
C SER A 177 6.97 4.10 23.73
N GLN A 178 6.93 5.45 23.55
CA GLN A 178 7.44 6.39 24.56
C GLN A 178 6.58 6.34 25.84
N TRP A 179 5.25 6.28 25.70
CA TRP A 179 4.33 6.17 26.86
C TRP A 179 4.53 4.86 27.61
N VAL A 180 4.70 3.73 26.89
CA VAL A 180 5.00 2.43 27.53
C VAL A 180 6.33 2.50 28.29
N ALA A 181 7.37 3.03 27.68
CA ALA A 181 8.67 3.19 28.33
C ALA A 181 8.59 4.08 29.57
N ALA A 182 7.82 5.18 29.53
CA ALA A 182 7.61 6.05 30.67
C ALA A 182 6.82 5.35 31.81
N SER A 183 5.81 4.55 31.46
CA SER A 183 4.98 3.83 32.43
C SER A 183 5.73 2.73 33.18
N VAL A 184 6.78 2.15 32.57
CA VAL A 184 7.64 1.15 33.21
C VAL A 184 8.51 1.79 34.30
N GLY A 185 8.75 3.10 34.25
CA GLY A 185 9.52 3.81 35.28
C GLY A 185 10.98 3.35 35.39
N ALA A 186 11.57 2.81 34.32
CA ALA A 186 12.93 2.32 34.30
C ALA A 186 13.90 3.45 34.64
N GLN A 187 14.64 3.33 35.73
CA GLN A 187 15.71 4.24 36.11
C GLN A 187 17.05 3.72 35.58
N ARG A 188 17.92 4.65 35.22
CA ARG A 188 19.31 4.27 34.87
C ARG A 188 19.98 3.75 36.15
N GLY A 189 20.47 2.51 36.12
CA GLY A 189 21.34 1.94 37.14
C GLY A 189 22.72 2.54 37.09
#